data_5b55cec0e1d607ec7eb8e6bbf80d6e3e
#
_entry.id   5b55cec0e1d607ec7eb8e6bbf80d6e3e
#
_cell.length_a   1.000
_cell.length_b   1.000
_cell.length_c   1.000
_cell.angle_alpha   90.00
_cell.angle_beta   90.00
_cell.angle_gamma   90.00
#
_symmetry.space_group_name_H-M   'P 1'
#
loop_
_entity.id
_entity.type
_entity.pdbx_description
1 polymer ?
#
loop_
_entity_poly.entity_id
_entity_poly.type
_entity_poly.pdbx_seq_one_letter_code
_entity_poly.pdbx_strand_id
1 'polypeptide(L)'
;MSEALDLCEKIKSKGYKVFIQAMVSLSYTDEEFLRLINYANKIGPYAFYIVDSFGMMKKKSLTRLFYMVEHNLNENIWIGFHSHNNMQLAFSNAQELVNIQTNRNLIIDSSVYGMGRGAGNLNTELFVEYLNDNCGTEYNIKPLLKIIDDIINGFYQKNYWGYSLPNYISASHNAHPNYASYLDDKKTLTVENINEIFDMMDSEKSVEFDKEYIEELYMRYMNREVIQEARLSEFKDKIKGKRIILIAPGRSSVEETDKILRCIDNNTIV
;
A
#
# COMPACT_ATOMS: atom_id res chain seq x y z
N MET A 1 -1.70 19.12 16.43
CA MET A 1 -0.28 19.01 16.88
C MET A 1 -0.12 19.22 18.38
N SER A 2 -0.72 20.25 19.01
CA SER A 2 -0.67 20.46 20.48
C SER A 2 -1.26 19.28 21.28
N GLU A 3 -2.41 18.74 20.88
CA GLU A 3 -3.05 17.60 21.55
C GLU A 3 -2.18 16.33 21.56
N ALA A 4 -1.46 16.07 20.47
CA ALA A 4 -0.55 14.93 20.38
C ALA A 4 0.66 15.09 21.32
N LEU A 5 1.15 16.32 21.53
CA LEU A 5 2.21 16.63 22.49
C LEU A 5 1.78 16.32 23.92
N ASP A 6 0.62 16.84 24.33
CA ASP A 6 0.07 16.65 25.68
C ASP A 6 -0.16 15.15 25.96
N LEU A 7 -0.61 14.40 24.95
CA LEU A 7 -0.80 12.95 25.05
C LEU A 7 0.55 12.23 25.23
N CYS A 8 1.56 12.60 24.44
CA CYS A 8 2.91 12.02 24.55
C CYS A 8 3.50 12.26 25.96
N GLU A 9 3.37 13.46 26.49
CA GLU A 9 3.85 13.78 27.85
C GLU A 9 3.11 12.98 28.92
N LYS A 10 1.79 12.83 28.80
CA LYS A 10 0.99 11.96 29.70
C LYS A 10 1.42 10.50 29.66
N ILE A 11 1.73 9.97 28.47
CA ILE A 11 2.19 8.59 28.31
C ILE A 11 3.58 8.42 28.92
N LYS A 12 4.50 9.36 28.67
CA LYS A 12 5.85 9.37 29.26
C LYS A 12 5.80 9.45 30.80
N SER A 13 4.93 10.30 31.35
CA SER A 13 4.80 10.45 32.80
C SER A 13 4.34 9.16 33.51
N LYS A 14 3.73 8.22 32.76
CA LYS A 14 3.36 6.87 33.24
C LYS A 14 4.48 5.84 33.07
N GLY A 15 5.67 6.24 32.63
CA GLY A 15 6.83 5.35 32.46
C GLY A 15 6.88 4.60 31.13
N TYR A 16 6.01 4.89 30.17
CA TYR A 16 6.04 4.26 28.85
C TYR A 16 7.02 4.95 27.91
N LYS A 17 7.63 4.16 27.01
CA LYS A 17 8.38 4.70 25.87
C LYS A 17 7.40 5.19 24.79
N VAL A 18 7.64 6.38 24.27
CA VAL A 18 6.83 6.99 23.21
C VAL A 18 7.58 6.94 21.91
N PHE A 19 6.92 6.48 20.85
CA PHE A 19 7.41 6.44 19.49
C PHE A 19 6.55 7.39 18.65
N ILE A 20 7.17 8.35 17.97
CA ILE A 20 6.48 9.30 17.09
C ILE A 20 6.66 8.88 15.66
N GLN A 21 5.55 8.60 14.97
CA GLN A 21 5.53 8.22 13.56
C GLN A 21 5.01 9.40 12.73
N ALA A 22 5.89 9.97 11.88
CA ALA A 22 5.51 10.99 10.91
C ALA A 22 4.78 10.33 9.73
N MET A 23 3.48 10.03 9.91
CA MET A 23 2.67 9.42 8.86
C MET A 23 2.76 10.20 7.55
N VAL A 24 2.78 9.45 6.42
CA VAL A 24 2.87 10.04 5.06
C VAL A 24 4.08 10.97 4.92
N SER A 25 5.27 10.54 5.36
CA SER A 25 6.48 11.39 5.41
C SER A 25 6.82 12.09 4.09
N LEU A 26 6.40 11.52 2.95
CA LEU A 26 6.63 12.10 1.62
C LEU A 26 5.73 13.30 1.29
N SER A 27 4.64 13.50 2.03
CA SER A 27 3.70 14.61 1.77
C SER A 27 4.10 15.92 2.45
N TYR A 28 5.08 15.88 3.36
CA TYR A 28 5.59 17.10 4.00
C TYR A 28 6.59 17.81 3.10
N THR A 29 6.51 19.14 3.08
CA THR A 29 7.62 19.98 2.64
C THR A 29 8.80 19.82 3.61
N ASP A 30 10.00 20.19 3.18
CA ASP A 30 11.20 20.13 4.03
C ASP A 30 11.02 20.98 5.30
N GLU A 31 10.40 22.15 5.18
CA GLU A 31 10.12 23.03 6.32
C GLU A 31 9.13 22.42 7.32
N GLU A 32 8.07 21.79 6.84
CA GLU A 32 7.11 21.09 7.69
C GLU A 32 7.73 19.89 8.39
N PHE A 33 8.54 19.11 7.69
CA PHE A 33 9.21 17.96 8.26
C PHE A 33 10.24 18.38 9.33
N LEU A 34 11.01 19.45 9.09
CA LEU A 34 11.90 20.04 10.09
C LEU A 34 11.14 20.57 11.32
N ARG A 35 9.95 21.15 11.12
CA ARG A 35 9.09 21.53 12.24
C ARG A 35 8.67 20.32 13.08
N LEU A 36 8.33 19.19 12.44
CA LEU A 36 8.00 17.94 13.15
C LEU A 36 9.20 17.43 13.95
N ILE A 37 10.41 17.44 13.38
CA ILE A 37 11.63 17.04 14.09
C ILE A 37 11.87 17.95 15.30
N ASN A 38 11.70 19.27 15.16
CA ASN A 38 11.79 20.19 16.27
C ASN A 38 10.76 19.93 17.38
N TYR A 39 9.54 19.51 17.03
CA TYR A 39 8.56 19.07 18.01
C TYR A 39 8.99 17.78 18.72
N ALA A 40 9.52 16.81 17.97
CA ALA A 40 10.04 15.58 18.54
C ALA A 40 11.18 15.89 19.54
N ASN A 41 12.07 16.81 19.22
CA ASN A 41 13.13 17.25 20.12
C ASN A 41 12.60 17.82 21.45
N LYS A 42 11.50 18.56 21.41
CA LYS A 42 10.86 19.11 22.64
C LYS A 42 10.21 18.01 23.49
N ILE A 43 9.56 17.05 22.86
CA ILE A 43 8.92 15.92 23.55
C ILE A 43 9.97 14.96 24.12
N GLY A 44 11.09 14.77 23.43
CA GLY A 44 12.09 13.77 23.73
C GLY A 44 11.51 12.33 23.72
N PRO A 45 10.93 11.86 22.63
CA PRO A 45 10.40 10.49 22.53
C PRO A 45 11.54 9.49 22.56
N TYR A 46 11.21 8.20 22.66
CA TYR A 46 12.19 7.13 22.53
C TYR A 46 12.72 7.05 21.09
N ALA A 47 11.81 7.17 20.10
CA ALA A 47 12.18 7.19 18.69
C ALA A 47 11.27 8.12 17.86
N PHE A 48 11.83 8.62 16.77
CA PHE A 48 11.12 9.35 15.72
C PHE A 48 11.25 8.60 14.39
N TYR A 49 10.13 8.40 13.71
CA TYR A 49 10.03 7.54 12.54
C TYR A 49 9.84 8.29 11.24
N ILE A 50 10.57 7.83 10.23
CA ILE A 50 10.26 8.07 8.82
C ILE A 50 9.28 6.98 8.38
N VAL A 51 8.14 7.36 7.78
CA VAL A 51 7.05 6.44 7.45
C VAL A 51 6.74 6.46 5.96
N ASP A 52 6.91 5.32 5.31
CA ASP A 52 6.44 5.06 3.95
C ASP A 52 5.01 4.49 4.00
N SER A 53 4.02 5.35 4.22
CA SER A 53 2.64 4.95 4.44
C SER A 53 1.98 4.27 3.24
N PHE A 54 2.46 4.54 2.03
CA PHE A 54 1.89 4.00 0.79
C PHE A 54 2.83 3.04 0.06
N GLY A 55 3.98 2.70 0.65
CA GLY A 55 4.93 1.74 0.09
C GLY A 55 5.54 2.18 -1.23
N MET A 56 5.76 3.49 -1.41
CA MET A 56 6.24 4.09 -2.65
C MET A 56 7.56 4.86 -2.49
N MET A 57 8.08 4.96 -1.28
CA MET A 57 9.30 5.73 -0.98
C MET A 57 10.50 5.16 -1.72
N LYS A 58 11.07 5.97 -2.59
CA LYS A 58 12.29 5.60 -3.33
C LYS A 58 13.53 5.90 -2.50
N LYS A 59 14.61 5.17 -2.75
CA LYS A 59 15.91 5.32 -2.06
C LYS A 59 16.32 6.79 -1.90
N LYS A 60 16.25 7.60 -2.95
CA LYS A 60 16.64 9.03 -2.91
C LYS A 60 15.83 9.82 -1.87
N SER A 61 14.53 9.58 -1.78
CA SER A 61 13.66 10.25 -0.82
C SER A 61 13.93 9.78 0.60
N LEU A 62 14.12 8.47 0.79
CA LEU A 62 14.49 7.91 2.08
C LEU A 62 15.80 8.50 2.60
N THR A 63 16.86 8.49 1.78
CA THR A 63 18.18 9.01 2.15
C THR A 63 18.12 10.49 2.50
N ARG A 64 17.34 11.29 1.74
CA ARG A 64 17.12 12.72 2.03
C ARG A 64 16.45 12.91 3.40
N LEU A 65 15.33 12.21 3.66
CA LEU A 65 14.62 12.30 4.93
C LEU A 65 15.46 11.79 6.09
N PHE A 66 16.21 10.72 5.89
CA PHE A 66 17.12 10.18 6.90
C PHE A 66 18.15 11.22 7.35
N TYR A 67 18.85 11.86 6.42
CA TYR A 67 19.84 12.88 6.77
C TYR A 67 19.21 14.15 7.38
N MET A 68 17.98 14.51 6.96
CA MET A 68 17.25 15.58 7.65
C MET A 68 16.99 15.24 9.12
N VAL A 69 16.58 13.99 9.41
CA VAL A 69 16.38 13.52 10.78
C VAL A 69 17.71 13.42 11.52
N GLU A 70 18.71 12.79 10.95
CA GLU A 70 20.01 12.57 11.58
C GLU A 70 20.66 13.87 12.05
N HIS A 71 20.64 14.92 11.21
CA HIS A 71 21.31 16.19 11.52
C HIS A 71 20.50 17.13 12.41
N ASN A 72 19.19 16.93 12.55
CA ASN A 72 18.33 17.86 13.26
C ASN A 72 17.64 17.25 14.49
N LEU A 73 17.61 15.94 14.64
CA LEU A 73 17.04 15.24 15.78
C LEU A 73 18.07 15.10 16.91
N ASN A 74 17.66 15.32 18.17
CA ASN A 74 18.55 15.13 19.33
C ASN A 74 19.16 13.71 19.33
N GLU A 75 20.45 13.61 19.68
CA GLU A 75 21.23 12.37 19.56
C GLU A 75 20.69 11.20 20.39
N ASN A 76 20.04 11.48 21.51
CA ASN A 76 19.45 10.47 22.39
C ASN A 76 18.13 9.87 21.89
N ILE A 77 17.55 10.43 20.81
CA ILE A 77 16.32 9.92 20.20
C ILE A 77 16.70 8.97 19.04
N TRP A 78 16.18 7.76 19.06
CA TRP A 78 16.43 6.77 18.01
C TRP A 78 15.72 7.14 16.72
N ILE A 79 16.27 6.72 15.58
CA ILE A 79 15.63 6.90 14.27
C ILE A 79 14.90 5.62 13.89
N GLY A 80 13.60 5.73 13.65
CA GLY A 80 12.75 4.64 13.22
C GLY A 80 12.43 4.70 11.73
N PHE A 81 12.18 3.54 11.14
CA PHE A 81 11.65 3.40 9.79
C PHE A 81 10.51 2.40 9.75
N HIS A 82 9.38 2.82 9.24
CA HIS A 82 8.22 1.98 8.98
C HIS A 82 7.84 2.06 7.50
N SER A 83 7.71 0.94 6.83
CA SER A 83 7.39 0.90 5.40
C SER A 83 6.36 -0.15 5.04
N HIS A 84 5.39 0.28 4.22
CA HIS A 84 4.57 -0.62 3.43
C HIS A 84 5.29 -1.07 2.15
N ASN A 85 4.75 -2.10 1.48
CA ASN A 85 5.47 -2.80 0.42
C ASN A 85 4.77 -2.77 -0.95
N ASN A 86 3.91 -1.76 -1.21
CA ASN A 86 3.06 -1.70 -2.41
C ASN A 86 3.88 -1.65 -3.72
N MET A 87 5.05 -1.01 -3.70
CA MET A 87 6.02 -1.02 -4.82
C MET A 87 7.18 -2.01 -4.61
N GLN A 88 7.09 -2.93 -3.65
CA GLN A 88 8.14 -3.90 -3.31
C GLN A 88 9.48 -3.25 -2.93
N LEU A 89 9.45 -2.05 -2.33
CA LEU A 89 10.64 -1.29 -1.96
C LEU A 89 11.00 -1.40 -0.48
N ALA A 90 10.15 -1.99 0.37
CA ALA A 90 10.36 -2.04 1.81
C ALA A 90 11.70 -2.72 2.17
N PHE A 91 12.01 -3.85 1.54
CA PHE A 91 13.24 -4.60 1.80
C PHE A 91 14.49 -3.83 1.36
N SER A 92 14.50 -3.30 0.13
CA SER A 92 15.64 -2.52 -0.38
C SER A 92 15.87 -1.23 0.41
N ASN A 93 14.80 -0.57 0.87
CA ASN A 93 14.89 0.61 1.72
C ASN A 93 15.44 0.28 3.11
N ALA A 94 15.02 -0.83 3.71
CA ALA A 94 15.55 -1.30 4.98
C ALA A 94 17.04 -1.64 4.88
N GLN A 95 17.48 -2.32 3.80
CA GLN A 95 18.88 -2.56 3.51
C GLN A 95 19.68 -1.26 3.39
N GLU A 96 19.15 -0.28 2.68
CA GLU A 96 19.81 1.01 2.52
C GLU A 96 20.07 1.68 3.87
N LEU A 97 19.07 1.70 4.76
CA LEU A 97 19.20 2.33 6.07
C LEU A 97 20.26 1.67 6.95
N VAL A 98 20.32 0.35 6.99
CA VAL A 98 21.33 -0.34 7.81
C VAL A 98 22.74 -0.25 7.23
N ASN A 99 22.87 0.10 5.94
CA ASN A 99 24.16 0.32 5.27
C ASN A 99 24.64 1.78 5.37
N ILE A 100 23.78 2.71 5.80
CA ILE A 100 24.20 4.11 6.04
C ILE A 100 25.17 4.15 7.23
N GLN A 101 26.31 4.80 7.03
CA GLN A 101 27.27 5.05 8.11
C GLN A 101 26.71 6.10 9.07
N THR A 102 26.29 5.67 10.24
CA THR A 102 25.74 6.52 11.29
C THR A 102 26.07 6.00 12.68
N ASN A 103 26.20 6.91 13.65
CA ASN A 103 26.30 6.56 15.06
C ASN A 103 24.94 6.49 15.76
N ARG A 104 23.84 6.67 15.01
CA ARG A 104 22.47 6.66 15.55
C ARG A 104 21.98 5.23 15.76
N ASN A 105 21.20 5.05 16.82
CA ASN A 105 20.46 3.81 16.97
C ASN A 105 19.28 3.79 15.99
N LEU A 106 19.14 2.69 15.24
CA LEU A 106 18.09 2.49 14.25
C LEU A 106 17.05 1.50 14.75
N ILE A 107 15.78 1.74 14.38
CA ILE A 107 14.67 0.81 14.55
C ILE A 107 14.05 0.58 13.18
N ILE A 108 13.97 -0.66 12.74
CA ILE A 108 13.31 -1.02 11.47
C ILE A 108 12.11 -1.88 11.81
N ASP A 109 10.92 -1.37 11.50
CA ASP A 109 9.68 -2.12 11.68
C ASP A 109 9.52 -3.17 10.61
N SER A 110 9.12 -4.37 11.01
CA SER A 110 8.81 -5.47 10.10
C SER A 110 7.67 -6.32 10.65
N SER A 111 7.05 -7.12 9.82
CA SER A 111 6.03 -8.08 10.24
C SER A 111 6.34 -9.46 9.68
N VAL A 112 6.00 -10.49 10.46
CA VAL A 112 6.17 -11.88 10.05
C VAL A 112 5.34 -12.14 8.79
N TYR A 113 5.96 -12.72 7.77
CA TYR A 113 5.38 -12.98 6.47
C TYR A 113 4.87 -11.70 5.75
N GLY A 114 5.42 -10.54 6.13
CA GLY A 114 4.99 -9.25 5.59
C GLY A 114 3.55 -8.88 5.89
N MET A 115 2.91 -9.49 6.90
CA MET A 115 1.50 -9.27 7.21
C MET A 115 1.19 -7.78 7.39
N GLY A 116 0.20 -7.28 6.64
CA GLY A 116 -0.20 -5.88 6.70
C GLY A 116 -1.22 -5.51 5.64
N ARG A 117 -1.64 -4.25 5.65
CA ARG A 117 -2.59 -3.71 4.68
C ARG A 117 -1.96 -3.61 3.28
N GLY A 118 -2.78 -3.82 2.25
CA GLY A 118 -2.34 -3.74 0.85
C GLY A 118 -1.31 -4.81 0.51
N ALA A 119 -0.15 -4.42 0.00
CA ALA A 119 0.96 -5.34 -0.26
C ALA A 119 1.73 -5.75 1.01
N GLY A 120 1.24 -5.36 2.19
CA GLY A 120 1.87 -5.68 3.46
C GLY A 120 3.00 -4.74 3.85
N ASN A 121 3.82 -5.21 4.78
CA ASN A 121 4.98 -4.51 5.34
C ASN A 121 6.30 -5.20 4.92
N LEU A 122 7.41 -4.73 5.46
CA LEU A 122 8.69 -5.42 5.38
C LEU A 122 8.57 -6.83 6.00
N ASN A 123 8.98 -7.85 5.25
CA ASN A 123 9.00 -9.24 5.74
C ASN A 123 10.11 -9.45 6.76
N THR A 124 9.75 -9.84 7.98
CA THR A 124 10.71 -10.05 9.08
C THR A 124 11.73 -11.13 8.73
N GLU A 125 11.28 -12.27 8.21
CA GLU A 125 12.13 -13.41 7.87
C GLU A 125 13.20 -13.05 6.85
N LEU A 126 12.84 -12.30 5.80
CA LEU A 126 13.80 -11.85 4.79
C LEU A 126 14.82 -10.85 5.36
N PHE A 127 14.33 -9.93 6.19
CA PHE A 127 15.20 -8.90 6.73
C PHE A 127 16.15 -9.44 7.81
N VAL A 128 15.69 -10.36 8.64
CA VAL A 128 16.52 -11.05 9.65
C VAL A 128 17.63 -11.88 8.97
N GLU A 129 17.32 -12.60 7.89
CA GLU A 129 18.33 -13.33 7.10
C GLU A 129 19.39 -12.36 6.55
N TYR A 130 18.95 -11.24 5.96
CA TYR A 130 19.88 -10.21 5.49
C TYR A 130 20.78 -9.65 6.60
N LEU A 131 20.24 -9.40 7.80
CA LEU A 131 21.02 -8.91 8.94
C LEU A 131 22.05 -9.95 9.39
N ASN A 132 21.70 -11.23 9.41
CA ASN A 132 22.62 -12.31 9.73
C ASN A 132 23.78 -12.39 8.75
N ASP A 133 23.49 -12.27 7.45
CA ASP A 133 24.49 -12.39 6.40
C ASP A 133 25.42 -11.17 6.28
N ASN A 134 24.91 -9.98 6.56
CA ASN A 134 25.59 -8.73 6.21
C ASN A 134 25.96 -7.84 7.42
N CYS A 135 25.29 -8.02 8.57
CA CYS A 135 25.46 -7.16 9.74
C CYS A 135 26.03 -7.90 10.97
N GLY A 136 26.44 -9.17 10.80
CA GLY A 136 27.05 -9.95 11.88
C GLY A 136 26.10 -10.29 13.02
N THR A 137 24.78 -10.36 12.76
CA THR A 137 23.80 -10.82 13.74
C THR A 137 23.61 -12.34 13.67
N GLU A 138 23.03 -12.93 14.72
CA GLU A 138 22.77 -14.37 14.81
C GLU A 138 21.30 -14.64 15.19
N TYR A 139 20.36 -13.97 14.54
CA TYR A 139 18.94 -14.18 14.79
C TYR A 139 18.50 -15.58 14.36
N ASN A 140 17.72 -16.24 15.22
CA ASN A 140 17.16 -17.54 14.91
C ASN A 140 15.87 -17.43 14.11
N ILE A 141 15.90 -17.82 12.83
CA ILE A 141 14.74 -17.75 11.92
C ILE A 141 13.69 -18.86 12.15
N LYS A 142 14.09 -20.00 12.76
CA LYS A 142 13.21 -21.16 12.91
C LYS A 142 11.87 -20.87 13.62
N PRO A 143 11.83 -20.06 14.71
CA PRO A 143 10.56 -19.68 15.33
C PRO A 143 9.63 -18.89 14.39
N LEU A 144 10.18 -18.07 13.50
CA LEU A 144 9.39 -17.30 12.52
C LEU A 144 8.73 -18.26 11.52
N LEU A 145 9.49 -19.20 10.97
CA LEU A 145 8.96 -20.21 10.03
C LEU A 145 7.83 -21.03 10.68
N LYS A 146 8.02 -21.42 11.94
CA LYS A 146 6.99 -22.15 12.69
C LYS A 146 5.71 -21.33 12.89
N ILE A 147 5.83 -20.06 13.24
CA ILE A 147 4.66 -19.16 13.41
C ILE A 147 3.93 -18.97 12.06
N ILE A 148 4.67 -18.89 10.95
CA ILE A 148 4.08 -18.78 9.61
C ILE A 148 3.20 -20.00 9.34
N ASP A 149 3.71 -21.20 9.57
CA ASP A 149 2.97 -22.44 9.31
C ASP A 149 1.80 -22.62 10.27
N ASP A 150 2.01 -22.46 11.57
CA ASP A 150 1.02 -22.77 12.60
C ASP A 150 -0.13 -21.74 12.65
N ILE A 151 0.14 -20.48 12.31
CA ILE A 151 -0.78 -19.36 12.58
C ILE A 151 -1.00 -18.46 11.36
N ILE A 152 0.07 -17.89 10.79
CA ILE A 152 -0.05 -16.80 9.82
C ILE A 152 -0.69 -17.27 8.51
N ASN A 153 -0.37 -18.46 8.04
CA ASN A 153 -0.97 -19.06 6.84
C ASN A 153 -2.50 -19.15 6.93
N GLY A 154 -3.04 -19.42 8.11
CA GLY A 154 -4.49 -19.47 8.32
C GLY A 154 -5.17 -18.09 8.16
N PHE A 155 -4.48 -17.01 8.50
CA PHE A 155 -4.94 -15.63 8.24
C PHE A 155 -4.75 -15.25 6.77
N TYR A 156 -3.60 -15.58 6.19
CA TYR A 156 -3.27 -15.28 4.81
C TYR A 156 -4.28 -15.88 3.82
N GLN A 157 -4.70 -17.12 4.03
CA GLN A 157 -5.73 -17.76 3.20
C GLN A 157 -7.09 -17.07 3.22
N LYS A 158 -7.40 -16.35 4.30
CA LYS A 158 -8.68 -15.62 4.44
C LYS A 158 -8.59 -14.19 3.92
N ASN A 159 -7.45 -13.55 4.11
CA ASN A 159 -7.21 -12.16 3.77
C ASN A 159 -5.81 -12.03 3.17
N TYR A 160 -5.72 -12.12 1.85
CA TYR A 160 -4.46 -12.01 1.14
C TYR A 160 -3.85 -10.61 1.31
N TRP A 161 -2.56 -10.57 1.58
CA TRP A 161 -1.71 -9.39 1.42
C TRP A 161 -0.54 -9.76 0.52
N GLY A 162 0.07 -8.75 -0.08
CA GLY A 162 1.18 -8.94 -1.01
C GLY A 162 1.02 -8.08 -2.24
N TYR A 163 1.94 -8.23 -3.16
CA TYR A 163 1.92 -7.47 -4.40
C TYR A 163 0.66 -7.73 -5.20
N SER A 164 0.02 -6.65 -5.63
CA SER A 164 -1.06 -6.67 -6.62
C SER A 164 -0.99 -5.43 -7.49
N LEU A 165 -1.53 -5.53 -8.72
CA LEU A 165 -1.57 -4.38 -9.62
C LEU A 165 -2.42 -3.21 -9.07
N PRO A 166 -3.58 -3.41 -8.44
CA PRO A 166 -4.31 -2.33 -7.78
C PRO A 166 -3.48 -1.60 -6.73
N ASN A 167 -2.76 -2.33 -5.85
CA ASN A 167 -1.90 -1.73 -4.84
C ASN A 167 -0.72 -0.95 -5.45
N TYR A 168 -0.13 -1.47 -6.53
CA TYR A 168 0.88 -0.77 -7.30
C TYR A 168 0.35 0.54 -7.89
N ILE A 169 -0.83 0.51 -8.53
CA ILE A 169 -1.46 1.71 -9.11
C ILE A 169 -1.72 2.76 -8.03
N SER A 170 -2.33 2.38 -6.91
CA SER A 170 -2.54 3.28 -5.78
C SER A 170 -1.24 3.96 -5.34
N ALA A 171 -0.17 3.19 -5.14
CA ALA A 171 1.12 3.71 -4.75
C ALA A 171 1.73 4.62 -5.83
N SER A 172 1.59 4.28 -7.13
CA SER A 172 2.12 5.10 -8.23
C SER A 172 1.43 6.46 -8.35
N HIS A 173 0.18 6.56 -7.91
CA HIS A 173 -0.60 7.81 -7.85
C HIS A 173 -0.49 8.54 -6.49
N ASN A 174 0.39 8.08 -5.59
CA ASN A 174 0.51 8.62 -4.23
C ASN A 174 -0.84 8.65 -3.50
N ALA A 175 -1.64 7.59 -3.67
CA ALA A 175 -2.99 7.52 -3.15
C ALA A 175 -3.13 6.45 -2.05
N HIS A 176 -4.08 6.69 -1.14
CA HIS A 176 -4.37 5.79 -0.05
C HIS A 176 -4.78 4.39 -0.57
N PRO A 177 -4.18 3.28 -0.08
CA PRO A 177 -4.41 1.93 -0.62
C PRO A 177 -5.87 1.46 -0.62
N ASN A 178 -6.69 1.99 0.29
CA ASN A 178 -8.11 1.64 0.34
C ASN A 178 -8.88 2.06 -0.92
N TYR A 179 -8.42 3.06 -1.67
CA TYR A 179 -9.01 3.41 -2.97
C TYR A 179 -8.86 2.26 -3.96
N ALA A 180 -7.66 1.67 -4.04
CA ALA A 180 -7.42 0.52 -4.90
C ALA A 180 -8.25 -0.70 -4.47
N SER A 181 -8.29 -1.00 -3.18
CA SER A 181 -9.10 -2.10 -2.64
C SER A 181 -10.58 -1.91 -2.96
N TYR A 182 -11.10 -0.69 -2.78
CA TYR A 182 -12.49 -0.36 -3.08
C TYR A 182 -12.85 -0.60 -4.55
N LEU A 183 -11.99 -0.18 -5.48
CA LEU A 183 -12.22 -0.37 -6.91
C LEU A 183 -12.06 -1.83 -7.33
N ASP A 184 -11.07 -2.55 -6.77
CA ASP A 184 -10.86 -3.97 -7.03
C ASP A 184 -12.04 -4.82 -6.55
N ASP A 185 -12.65 -4.46 -5.42
CA ASP A 185 -13.84 -5.15 -4.87
C ASP A 185 -15.09 -5.03 -5.75
N LYS A 186 -15.17 -4.04 -6.66
CA LYS A 186 -16.25 -3.93 -7.64
C LYS A 186 -16.30 -5.13 -8.60
N LYS A 187 -15.16 -5.79 -8.84
CA LYS A 187 -15.01 -6.96 -9.75
C LYS A 187 -15.50 -6.73 -11.20
N THR A 188 -15.79 -5.49 -11.55
CA THR A 188 -16.27 -5.05 -12.88
C THR A 188 -15.23 -4.25 -13.66
N LEU A 189 -14.10 -3.93 -13.03
CA LEU A 189 -13.04 -3.11 -13.59
C LEU A 189 -11.85 -3.96 -13.98
N THR A 190 -11.23 -3.61 -15.11
CA THR A 190 -9.88 -4.07 -15.43
C THR A 190 -8.84 -3.22 -14.68
N VAL A 191 -7.60 -3.68 -14.63
CA VAL A 191 -6.49 -2.92 -14.03
C VAL A 191 -6.30 -1.57 -14.76
N GLU A 192 -6.48 -1.54 -16.09
CA GLU A 192 -6.44 -0.33 -16.90
C GLU A 192 -7.54 0.65 -16.47
N ASN A 193 -8.77 0.16 -16.28
CA ASN A 193 -9.88 1.01 -15.82
C ASN A 193 -9.60 1.61 -14.44
N ILE A 194 -9.02 0.81 -13.52
CA ILE A 194 -8.60 1.30 -12.21
C ILE A 194 -7.59 2.43 -12.37
N ASN A 195 -6.58 2.25 -13.21
CA ASN A 195 -5.58 3.30 -13.46
C ASN A 195 -6.21 4.59 -14.02
N GLU A 196 -7.13 4.46 -15.00
CA GLU A 196 -7.83 5.61 -15.57
C GLU A 196 -8.70 6.35 -14.53
N ILE A 197 -9.29 5.64 -13.55
CA ILE A 197 -10.03 6.27 -12.44
C ILE A 197 -9.05 7.03 -11.53
N PHE A 198 -7.87 6.48 -11.26
CA PHE A 198 -6.85 7.17 -10.48
C PHE A 198 -6.31 8.41 -11.20
N ASP A 199 -6.19 8.39 -12.55
CA ASP A 199 -5.81 9.57 -13.35
C ASP A 199 -6.84 10.73 -13.22
N MET A 200 -8.10 10.41 -12.86
CA MET A 200 -9.13 11.41 -12.62
C MET A 200 -9.14 11.96 -11.19
N MET A 201 -8.31 11.40 -10.30
CA MET A 201 -8.29 11.74 -8.87
C MET A 201 -7.61 13.09 -8.64
N ASP A 202 -8.21 13.89 -7.76
CA ASP A 202 -7.58 15.10 -7.25
C ASP A 202 -6.45 14.73 -6.27
N SER A 203 -5.27 15.28 -6.48
CA SER A 203 -4.10 15.04 -5.64
C SER A 203 -4.30 15.42 -4.17
N GLU A 204 -5.12 16.44 -3.89
CA GLU A 204 -5.44 16.85 -2.51
C GLU A 204 -6.29 15.81 -1.78
N LYS A 205 -7.11 15.03 -2.52
CA LYS A 205 -7.97 13.98 -1.98
C LYS A 205 -7.37 12.59 -2.01
N SER A 206 -6.16 12.44 -2.54
CA SER A 206 -5.52 11.13 -2.69
C SER A 206 -5.03 10.54 -1.37
N VAL A 207 -4.60 11.37 -0.42
CA VAL A 207 -3.89 10.96 0.80
C VAL A 207 -4.83 10.38 1.86
N GLU A 208 -6.03 10.92 2.00
CA GLU A 208 -7.04 10.46 2.96
C GLU A 208 -8.16 9.73 2.22
N PHE A 209 -8.54 8.53 2.71
CA PHE A 209 -9.56 7.73 2.05
C PHE A 209 -10.95 8.30 2.28
N ASP A 210 -11.60 8.71 1.19
CA ASP A 210 -13.00 9.14 1.13
C ASP A 210 -13.79 8.18 0.23
N LYS A 211 -14.70 7.42 0.85
CA LYS A 211 -15.51 6.42 0.16
C LYS A 211 -16.52 7.05 -0.81
N GLU A 212 -17.09 8.20 -0.47
CA GLU A 212 -18.08 8.88 -1.31
C GLU A 212 -17.39 9.44 -2.55
N TYR A 213 -16.22 10.01 -2.37
CA TYR A 213 -15.41 10.54 -3.47
C TYR A 213 -15.01 9.47 -4.48
N ILE A 214 -14.53 8.32 -4.04
CA ILE A 214 -14.14 7.25 -4.96
C ILE A 214 -15.35 6.64 -5.69
N GLU A 215 -16.50 6.55 -5.02
CA GLU A 215 -17.74 6.13 -5.68
C GLU A 215 -18.20 7.13 -6.75
N GLU A 216 -18.07 8.43 -6.48
CA GLU A 216 -18.35 9.48 -7.47
C GLU A 216 -17.43 9.33 -8.69
N LEU A 217 -16.12 9.14 -8.49
CA LEU A 217 -15.16 8.93 -9.58
C LEU A 217 -15.50 7.68 -10.39
N TYR A 218 -15.83 6.58 -9.71
CA TYR A 218 -16.25 5.33 -10.35
C TYR A 218 -17.49 5.53 -11.20
N MET A 219 -18.54 6.17 -10.66
CA MET A 219 -19.77 6.44 -11.41
C MET A 219 -19.55 7.38 -12.60
N ARG A 220 -18.73 8.41 -12.44
CA ARG A 220 -18.34 9.31 -13.53
C ARG A 220 -17.58 8.57 -14.63
N TYR A 221 -16.68 7.67 -14.25
CA TYR A 221 -15.96 6.82 -15.19
C TYR A 221 -16.89 5.88 -15.96
N MET A 222 -17.81 5.20 -15.27
CA MET A 222 -18.76 4.27 -15.88
C MET A 222 -19.76 4.95 -16.82
N ASN A 223 -20.14 6.20 -16.51
CA ASN A 223 -21.10 6.97 -17.31
C ASN A 223 -20.45 7.78 -18.45
N ARG A 224 -19.13 7.71 -18.60
CA ARG A 224 -18.45 8.39 -19.70
C ARG A 224 -18.90 7.82 -21.04
N GLU A 225 -19.24 8.67 -22.00
CA GLU A 225 -19.47 8.26 -23.38
C GLU A 225 -18.14 7.80 -24.00
N VAL A 226 -18.01 6.50 -24.22
CA VAL A 226 -16.86 5.94 -24.94
C VAL A 226 -17.16 6.03 -26.44
N ILE A 227 -16.95 7.20 -27.04
CA ILE A 227 -17.01 7.37 -28.48
C ILE A 227 -15.73 6.78 -29.09
N GLN A 228 -15.74 5.48 -29.33
CA GLN A 228 -14.73 4.82 -30.16
C GLN A 228 -15.41 4.34 -31.46
N GLU A 229 -15.63 5.24 -32.41
CA GLU A 229 -16.23 4.92 -33.71
C GLU A 229 -15.53 3.76 -34.42
N ALA A 230 -14.20 3.67 -34.33
CA ALA A 230 -13.43 2.58 -34.90
C ALA A 230 -13.75 1.22 -34.26
N ARG A 231 -13.84 1.15 -32.92
CA ARG A 231 -14.22 -0.09 -32.18
C ARG A 231 -15.69 -0.44 -32.40
N LEU A 232 -16.55 0.57 -32.54
CA LEU A 232 -17.96 0.34 -32.81
C LEU A 232 -18.18 -0.23 -34.21
N SER A 233 -17.43 0.23 -35.19
CA SER A 233 -17.43 -0.32 -36.55
C SER A 233 -16.94 -1.77 -36.56
N GLU A 234 -15.80 -2.06 -35.95
CA GLU A 234 -15.27 -3.42 -35.83
C GLU A 234 -16.23 -4.35 -35.10
N PHE A 235 -16.88 -3.88 -34.02
CA PHE A 235 -17.90 -4.64 -33.31
C PHE A 235 -19.12 -4.93 -34.17
N LYS A 236 -19.65 -3.93 -34.89
CA LYS A 236 -20.76 -4.10 -35.83
C LYS A 236 -20.48 -5.15 -36.90
N ASP A 237 -19.24 -5.15 -37.43
CA ASP A 237 -18.83 -6.13 -38.43
C ASP A 237 -18.75 -7.54 -37.85
N LYS A 238 -18.24 -7.69 -36.63
CA LYS A 238 -18.17 -9.00 -35.92
C LYS A 238 -19.54 -9.58 -35.61
N ILE A 239 -20.54 -8.78 -35.29
CA ILE A 239 -21.89 -9.24 -34.93
C ILE A 239 -22.83 -9.37 -36.11
N LYS A 240 -22.47 -8.86 -37.28
CA LYS A 240 -23.32 -8.86 -38.46
C LYS A 240 -23.72 -10.30 -38.86
N GLY A 241 -25.04 -10.55 -38.86
CA GLY A 241 -25.56 -11.89 -39.18
C GLY A 241 -25.36 -12.96 -38.11
N LYS A 242 -24.87 -12.58 -36.94
CA LYS A 242 -24.70 -13.47 -35.80
C LYS A 242 -25.86 -13.38 -34.83
N ARG A 243 -26.11 -14.49 -34.13
CA ARG A 243 -26.98 -14.50 -32.95
C ARG A 243 -26.15 -14.03 -31.75
N ILE A 244 -26.70 -13.14 -30.93
CA ILE A 244 -26.01 -12.64 -29.73
C ILE A 244 -26.76 -13.18 -28.52
N ILE A 245 -26.04 -13.79 -27.58
CA ILE A 245 -26.55 -14.18 -26.27
C ILE A 245 -25.87 -13.29 -25.23
N LEU A 246 -26.66 -12.47 -24.56
CA LEU A 246 -26.18 -11.63 -23.46
C LEU A 246 -26.47 -12.33 -22.14
N ILE A 247 -25.41 -12.69 -21.40
CA ILE A 247 -25.53 -13.34 -20.10
C ILE A 247 -25.25 -12.30 -19.02
N ALA A 248 -26.26 -11.94 -18.25
CA ALA A 248 -26.08 -11.09 -17.08
C ALA A 248 -25.58 -11.92 -15.89
N PRO A 249 -24.67 -11.37 -15.05
CA PRO A 249 -24.20 -12.06 -13.86
C PRO A 249 -25.34 -12.24 -12.85
N GLY A 250 -25.61 -13.49 -12.48
CA GLY A 250 -26.68 -13.81 -11.54
C GLY A 250 -26.74 -15.31 -11.27
N ARG A 251 -27.41 -15.71 -10.18
CA ARG A 251 -27.53 -17.12 -9.79
C ARG A 251 -28.19 -17.98 -10.90
N SER A 252 -29.17 -17.44 -11.59
CA SER A 252 -29.86 -18.12 -12.68
C SER A 252 -28.95 -18.42 -13.87
N SER A 253 -27.92 -17.63 -14.16
CA SER A 253 -26.98 -17.91 -15.25
C SER A 253 -26.14 -19.17 -14.96
N VAL A 254 -25.87 -19.46 -13.68
CA VAL A 254 -25.19 -20.68 -13.23
C VAL A 254 -26.13 -21.85 -13.24
N GLU A 255 -27.36 -21.70 -12.73
CA GLU A 255 -28.38 -22.75 -12.66
C GLU A 255 -28.86 -23.21 -14.06
N GLU A 256 -28.87 -22.30 -15.05
CA GLU A 256 -29.32 -22.52 -16.41
C GLU A 256 -28.18 -22.77 -17.42
N THR A 257 -26.96 -23.03 -16.94
CA THR A 257 -25.78 -23.18 -17.80
C THR A 257 -25.98 -24.16 -18.95
N ASP A 258 -26.59 -25.33 -18.69
CA ASP A 258 -26.82 -26.35 -19.72
C ASP A 258 -27.80 -25.89 -20.82
N LYS A 259 -28.79 -25.06 -20.46
CA LYS A 259 -29.71 -24.47 -21.45
C LYS A 259 -29.00 -23.41 -22.29
N ILE A 260 -28.17 -22.59 -21.67
CA ILE A 260 -27.38 -21.57 -22.36
C ILE A 260 -26.45 -22.24 -23.36
N LEU A 261 -25.71 -23.28 -22.95
CA LEU A 261 -24.78 -24.01 -23.80
C LEU A 261 -25.48 -24.67 -25.03
N ARG A 262 -26.67 -25.14 -24.88
CA ARG A 262 -27.46 -25.69 -26.01
C ARG A 262 -27.91 -24.66 -27.03
N CYS A 263 -27.92 -23.38 -26.65
CA CYS A 263 -28.24 -22.29 -27.54
C CYS A 263 -27.04 -21.75 -28.33
N ILE A 264 -25.84 -22.20 -28.01
CA ILE A 264 -24.58 -21.75 -28.64
C ILE A 264 -24.30 -22.65 -29.84
N ASP A 265 -24.10 -22.04 -30.99
CA ASP A 265 -23.65 -22.67 -32.23
C ASP A 265 -22.55 -21.85 -32.90
N ASN A 266 -22.05 -22.28 -34.04
CA ASN A 266 -20.99 -21.56 -34.79
C ASN A 266 -21.39 -20.15 -35.26
N ASN A 267 -22.68 -19.83 -35.17
CA ASN A 267 -23.21 -18.51 -35.54
C ASN A 267 -23.62 -17.68 -34.33
N THR A 268 -23.22 -18.10 -33.13
CA THR A 268 -23.55 -17.44 -31.87
C THR A 268 -22.34 -16.74 -31.28
N ILE A 269 -22.53 -15.50 -30.80
CA ILE A 269 -21.57 -14.73 -29.97
C ILE A 269 -22.18 -14.67 -28.55
N VAL A 270 -21.37 -14.95 -27.54
CA VAL A 270 -21.76 -14.93 -26.12
C VAL A 270 -20.96 -13.85 -25.42
#